data_dff1c4bf0f82f2b5fcf83c885699b574
#
_entry.id   dff1c4bf0f82f2b5fcf83c885699b574
#
_cell.length_a   1.000
_cell.length_b   1.000
_cell.length_c   1.000
_cell.angle_alpha   90.00
_cell.angle_beta   90.00
_cell.angle_gamma   90.00
#
_symmetry.space_group_name_H-M   'P 1'
#
loop_
_entity.id
_entity.type
_entity.pdbx_description
1 polymer ?
#
loop_
_entity_poly.entity_id
_entity_poly.type
_entity_poly.pdbx_seq_one_letter_code
_entity_poly.pdbx_strand_id
1 'polypeptide(L)'
;TTNPSIVLKTCTSPEFVDSFAQAVAAGKGSADPVRTIAADLTISVGAKLSALVPGRVSTEVDAELSFNLQASLARAHELVEQYAARGIDKSRVLIKLAATWEGICAARQLERDGINCNLTLIFSFAQAAACADAGVFLISPFVGRITDWHAKSTGQTYSPETDPGVLSVKRIYEHYKSNNINTIVMGASFRNIGQIEALA
;
A
#
# COMPACT_ATOMS: atom_id res chain seq x y z
N THR A 1 -1.58 1.92 -7.00
CA THR A 1 -0.85 1.90 -5.72
C THR A 1 0.60 2.30 -5.91
N THR A 2 1.19 2.99 -4.95
CA THR A 2 2.59 3.37 -4.93
C THR A 2 3.37 2.61 -3.85
N ASN A 3 4.67 2.67 -3.95
CA ASN A 3 5.64 2.25 -2.93
C ASN A 3 6.96 2.98 -3.19
N PRO A 4 7.93 2.98 -2.26
CA PRO A 4 9.18 3.72 -2.42
C PRO A 4 9.94 3.42 -3.72
N SER A 5 9.98 2.15 -4.16
CA SER A 5 10.68 1.76 -5.39
C SER A 5 10.00 2.31 -6.66
N ILE A 6 8.67 2.35 -6.68
CA ILE A 6 7.91 2.96 -7.79
C ILE A 6 8.13 4.46 -7.80
N VAL A 7 8.05 5.12 -6.65
CA VAL A 7 8.31 6.57 -6.54
C VAL A 7 9.71 6.90 -7.06
N LEU A 8 10.74 6.20 -6.58
CA LEU A 8 12.13 6.39 -7.03
C LEU A 8 12.26 6.24 -8.55
N LYS A 9 11.72 5.16 -9.12
CA LYS A 9 11.76 4.93 -10.58
C LYS A 9 11.03 6.03 -11.35
N THR A 10 9.88 6.49 -10.85
CA THR A 10 9.12 7.55 -11.50
C THR A 10 9.85 8.89 -11.43
N CYS A 11 10.42 9.25 -10.27
CA CYS A 11 11.16 10.51 -10.10
C CYS A 11 12.41 10.60 -10.96
N THR A 12 12.96 9.48 -11.42
CA THR A 12 14.11 9.45 -12.34
C THR A 12 13.70 9.41 -13.81
N SER A 13 12.40 9.40 -14.13
CA SER A 13 11.91 9.43 -15.51
C SER A 13 11.89 10.84 -16.08
N PRO A 14 12.04 10.99 -17.43
CA PRO A 14 12.02 12.31 -18.07
C PRO A 14 10.78 13.16 -17.76
N GLU A 15 9.63 12.54 -17.59
CA GLU A 15 8.36 13.21 -17.32
C GLU A 15 8.28 13.83 -15.92
N PHE A 16 9.24 13.50 -15.04
CA PHE A 16 9.31 14.00 -13.66
C PHE A 16 10.44 14.98 -13.39
N VAL A 17 11.29 15.30 -14.38
CA VAL A 17 12.46 16.20 -14.21
C VAL A 17 12.06 17.54 -13.61
N ASP A 18 11.02 18.17 -14.13
CA ASP A 18 10.55 19.47 -13.63
C ASP A 18 9.98 19.37 -12.21
N SER A 19 9.18 18.34 -11.93
CA SER A 19 8.64 18.10 -10.58
C SER A 19 9.74 17.82 -9.58
N PHE A 20 10.78 17.10 -9.98
CA PHE A 20 11.95 16.83 -9.16
C PHE A 20 12.72 18.13 -8.85
N ALA A 21 12.99 18.96 -9.87
CA ALA A 21 13.66 20.23 -9.69
C ALA A 21 12.89 21.18 -8.77
N GLN A 22 11.56 21.25 -8.90
CA GLN A 22 10.69 22.04 -8.03
C GLN A 22 10.73 21.55 -6.58
N ALA A 23 10.60 20.24 -6.35
CA ALA A 23 10.67 19.65 -5.02
C ALA A 23 12.03 19.94 -4.34
N VAL A 24 13.12 19.80 -5.09
CA VAL A 24 14.48 20.13 -4.59
C VAL A 24 14.59 21.61 -4.24
N ALA A 25 14.09 22.52 -5.08
CA ALA A 25 14.13 23.95 -4.82
C ALA A 25 13.32 24.32 -3.57
N ALA A 26 12.12 23.75 -3.41
CA ALA A 26 11.26 24.01 -2.26
C ALA A 26 11.81 23.41 -0.95
N GLY A 27 12.46 22.25 -1.01
CA GLY A 27 12.95 21.54 0.18
C GLY A 27 14.30 22.04 0.72
N LYS A 28 15.09 22.76 -0.07
CA LYS A 28 16.48 23.17 0.32
C LYS A 28 16.59 23.95 1.62
N GLY A 29 15.55 24.68 2.01
CA GLY A 29 15.54 25.50 3.24
C GLY A 29 14.91 24.83 4.46
N SER A 30 14.47 23.59 4.34
CA SER A 30 13.84 22.87 5.46
C SER A 30 14.88 22.32 6.44
N ALA A 31 14.44 22.00 7.67
CA ALA A 31 15.29 21.40 8.70
C ALA A 31 15.81 20.00 8.31
N ASP A 32 15.03 19.27 7.52
CA ASP A 32 15.40 17.98 6.91
C ASP A 32 15.07 18.02 5.41
N PRO A 33 15.98 18.52 4.58
CA PRO A 33 15.75 18.66 3.14
C PRO A 33 15.44 17.33 2.43
N VAL A 34 16.15 16.27 2.78
CA VAL A 34 15.99 14.96 2.13
C VAL A 34 14.58 14.41 2.38
N ARG A 35 14.14 14.41 3.62
CA ARG A 35 12.81 13.95 4.01
C ARG A 35 11.71 14.79 3.37
N THR A 36 11.87 16.12 3.39
CA THR A 36 10.90 17.05 2.80
C THR A 36 10.76 16.85 1.29
N ILE A 37 11.87 16.73 0.57
CA ILE A 37 11.88 16.50 -0.87
C ILE A 37 11.27 15.13 -1.21
N ALA A 38 11.65 14.08 -0.49
CA ALA A 38 11.11 12.73 -0.71
C ALA A 38 9.59 12.67 -0.46
N ALA A 39 9.11 13.35 0.58
CA ALA A 39 7.69 13.45 0.89
C ALA A 39 6.93 14.17 -0.24
N ASP A 40 7.42 15.33 -0.68
CA ASP A 40 6.79 16.08 -1.78
C ASP A 40 6.77 15.30 -3.09
N LEU A 41 7.84 14.60 -3.43
CA LEU A 41 7.92 13.75 -4.61
C LEU A 41 6.92 12.59 -4.54
N THR A 42 6.77 11.96 -3.37
CA THR A 42 5.80 10.89 -3.14
C THR A 42 4.37 11.35 -3.44
N ILE A 43 4.00 12.51 -2.92
CA ILE A 43 2.68 13.12 -3.17
C ILE A 43 2.53 13.54 -4.63
N SER A 44 3.58 14.10 -5.24
CA SER A 44 3.56 14.51 -6.65
C SER A 44 3.32 13.34 -7.60
N VAL A 45 3.96 12.19 -7.34
CA VAL A 45 3.69 10.93 -8.07
C VAL A 45 2.24 10.48 -7.88
N GLY A 46 1.77 10.45 -6.64
CA GLY A 46 0.39 10.06 -6.32
C GLY A 46 -0.64 10.98 -6.96
N ALA A 47 -0.40 12.29 -6.97
CA ALA A 47 -1.26 13.29 -7.59
C ALA A 47 -1.36 13.10 -9.10
N LYS A 48 -0.23 12.89 -9.79
CA LYS A 48 -0.22 12.59 -11.25
C LYS A 48 -0.98 11.29 -11.55
N LEU A 49 -0.78 10.25 -10.75
CA LEU A 49 -1.51 9.00 -10.91
C LEU A 49 -3.02 9.19 -10.70
N SER A 50 -3.42 9.97 -9.69
CA SER A 50 -4.82 10.26 -9.43
C SER A 50 -5.51 10.98 -10.60
N ALA A 51 -4.79 11.79 -11.37
CA ALA A 51 -5.31 12.43 -12.58
C ALA A 51 -5.48 11.46 -13.76
N LEU A 52 -4.72 10.37 -13.79
CA LEU A 52 -4.71 9.41 -14.89
C LEU A 52 -5.72 8.27 -14.71
N VAL A 53 -6.14 7.98 -13.47
CA VAL A 53 -7.04 6.86 -13.17
C VAL A 53 -8.34 7.35 -12.55
N PRO A 54 -9.49 6.74 -12.86
CA PRO A 54 -10.77 7.11 -12.27
C PRO A 54 -10.91 6.66 -10.81
N GLY A 55 -10.13 5.66 -10.40
CA GLY A 55 -10.15 5.07 -9.06
C GLY A 55 -9.29 5.80 -8.04
N ARG A 56 -8.92 5.09 -6.99
CA ARG A 56 -8.13 5.58 -5.86
C ARG A 56 -6.65 5.28 -6.02
N VAL A 57 -5.80 6.11 -5.43
CA VAL A 57 -4.35 5.91 -5.38
C VAL A 57 -3.93 5.63 -3.94
N SER A 58 -3.14 4.56 -3.72
CA SER A 58 -2.56 4.27 -2.40
C SER A 58 -1.21 4.94 -2.26
N THR A 59 -1.02 5.66 -1.15
CA THR A 59 0.26 6.28 -0.75
C THR A 59 0.71 5.71 0.58
N GLU A 60 1.95 5.24 0.63
CA GLU A 60 2.49 4.47 1.74
C GLU A 60 3.04 5.40 2.83
N VAL A 61 2.71 5.11 4.08
CA VAL A 61 3.36 5.68 5.26
C VAL A 61 4.77 5.13 5.36
N ASP A 62 5.70 5.93 5.84
CA ASP A 62 7.12 5.58 5.94
C ASP A 62 7.31 4.27 6.72
N ALA A 63 8.10 3.34 6.17
CA ALA A 63 8.27 1.99 6.72
C ALA A 63 8.83 1.99 8.15
N GLU A 64 9.65 2.96 8.50
CA GLU A 64 10.22 3.14 9.85
C GLU A 64 9.15 3.36 10.94
N LEU A 65 7.95 3.80 10.55
CA LEU A 65 6.84 4.04 11.46
C LEU A 65 5.97 2.79 11.70
N SER A 66 6.26 1.67 11.05
CA SER A 66 5.42 0.47 11.04
C SER A 66 5.09 -0.11 12.41
N PHE A 67 5.91 0.18 13.42
CA PHE A 67 5.72 -0.26 14.81
C PHE A 67 5.43 0.91 15.76
N ASN A 68 4.99 2.06 15.24
CA ASN A 68 4.62 3.22 16.01
C ASN A 68 3.23 3.72 15.60
N LEU A 69 2.22 3.36 16.37
CA LEU A 69 0.82 3.72 16.15
C LEU A 69 0.63 5.24 15.98
N GLN A 70 1.14 6.02 16.94
CA GLN A 70 0.89 7.48 16.96
C GLN A 70 1.59 8.19 15.81
N ALA A 71 2.83 7.82 15.52
CA ALA A 71 3.57 8.37 14.39
C ALA A 71 2.95 7.99 13.04
N SER A 72 2.44 6.76 12.91
CA SER A 72 1.70 6.30 11.72
C SER A 72 0.41 7.10 11.51
N LEU A 73 -0.35 7.38 12.56
CA LEU A 73 -1.56 8.21 12.51
C LEU A 73 -1.22 9.64 12.08
N ALA A 74 -0.26 10.26 12.75
CA ALA A 74 0.17 11.63 12.42
C ALA A 74 0.60 11.73 10.95
N ARG A 75 1.42 10.79 10.49
CA ARG A 75 1.89 10.75 9.10
C ARG A 75 0.75 10.53 8.10
N ALA A 76 -0.21 9.69 8.43
CA ALA A 76 -1.39 9.46 7.58
C ALA A 76 -2.22 10.73 7.39
N HIS A 77 -2.46 11.48 8.46
CA HIS A 77 -3.15 12.76 8.38
C HIS A 77 -2.38 13.79 7.55
N GLU A 78 -1.07 13.92 7.76
CA GLU A 78 -0.21 14.78 6.93
C GLU A 78 -0.31 14.45 5.43
N LEU A 79 -0.29 13.18 5.06
CA LEU A 79 -0.44 12.74 3.67
C LEU A 79 -1.79 13.18 3.10
N VAL A 80 -2.88 13.02 3.84
CA VAL A 80 -4.22 13.45 3.40
C VAL A 80 -4.27 14.96 3.22
N GLU A 81 -3.72 15.74 4.15
CA GLU A 81 -3.63 17.20 4.06
C GLU A 81 -2.82 17.65 2.84
N GLN A 82 -1.69 17.00 2.57
CA GLN A 82 -0.86 17.28 1.40
C GLN A 82 -1.56 16.99 0.08
N TYR A 83 -2.42 15.97 0.01
CA TYR A 83 -3.29 15.73 -1.14
C TYR A 83 -4.38 16.79 -1.26
N ALA A 84 -5.02 17.15 -0.15
CA ALA A 84 -6.04 18.20 -0.13
C ALA A 84 -5.49 19.56 -0.58
N ALA A 85 -4.25 19.92 -0.17
CA ALA A 85 -3.56 21.12 -0.63
C ALA A 85 -3.31 21.14 -2.15
N ARG A 86 -3.35 19.99 -2.81
CA ARG A 86 -3.27 19.85 -4.28
C ARG A 86 -4.64 19.66 -4.94
N GLY A 87 -5.74 19.91 -4.21
CA GLY A 87 -7.10 19.79 -4.72
C GLY A 87 -7.60 18.35 -4.89
N ILE A 88 -6.94 17.39 -4.27
CA ILE A 88 -7.31 15.96 -4.34
C ILE A 88 -8.04 15.57 -3.06
N ASP A 89 -9.33 15.22 -3.22
CA ASP A 89 -10.17 14.80 -2.10
C ASP A 89 -9.71 13.46 -1.49
N LYS A 90 -9.87 13.33 -0.17
CA LYS A 90 -9.48 12.11 0.57
C LYS A 90 -10.15 10.84 0.04
N SER A 91 -11.33 10.94 -0.57
CA SER A 91 -12.02 9.80 -1.19
C SER A 91 -11.24 9.20 -2.38
N ARG A 92 -10.29 9.93 -2.95
CA ARG A 92 -9.42 9.50 -4.04
C ARG A 92 -8.10 8.87 -3.56
N VAL A 93 -7.88 8.85 -2.25
CA VAL A 93 -6.62 8.38 -1.63
C VAL A 93 -6.90 7.20 -0.71
N LEU A 94 -5.99 6.23 -0.72
CA LEU A 94 -5.88 5.20 0.31
C LEU A 94 -4.55 5.39 1.03
N ILE A 95 -4.60 5.46 2.35
CA ILE A 95 -3.37 5.42 3.15
C ILE A 95 -2.89 3.99 3.25
N LYS A 96 -1.67 3.73 2.76
CA LYS A 96 -1.10 2.39 2.76
C LYS A 96 -0.19 2.20 3.97
N LEU A 97 -0.48 1.17 4.76
CA LEU A 97 0.20 0.83 6.01
C LEU A 97 0.67 -0.62 6.00
N ALA A 98 1.79 -0.91 6.65
CA ALA A 98 2.17 -2.29 6.92
C ALA A 98 1.16 -2.94 7.88
N ALA A 99 0.77 -4.20 7.62
CA ALA A 99 -0.14 -4.97 8.49
C ALA A 99 0.61 -5.54 9.72
N THR A 100 1.33 -4.67 10.44
CA THR A 100 1.77 -4.90 11.81
C THR A 100 0.59 -4.71 12.76
N TRP A 101 0.71 -5.10 14.02
CA TRP A 101 -0.35 -4.84 14.98
C TRP A 101 -0.65 -3.34 15.12
N GLU A 102 0.40 -2.53 15.24
CA GLU A 102 0.31 -1.06 15.31
C GLU A 102 -0.31 -0.45 14.05
N GLY A 103 0.08 -0.95 12.87
CA GLY A 103 -0.49 -0.51 11.59
C GLY A 103 -1.97 -0.87 11.45
N ILE A 104 -2.40 -2.04 11.91
CA ILE A 104 -3.82 -2.44 11.95
C ILE A 104 -4.61 -1.57 12.93
N CYS A 105 -4.04 -1.28 14.11
CA CYS A 105 -4.65 -0.37 15.08
C CYS A 105 -4.76 1.06 14.53
N ALA A 106 -3.74 1.55 13.82
CA ALA A 106 -3.78 2.84 13.14
C ALA A 106 -4.87 2.87 12.06
N ALA A 107 -4.94 1.85 11.22
CA ALA A 107 -5.96 1.74 10.18
C ALA A 107 -7.39 1.75 10.77
N ARG A 108 -7.63 1.03 11.86
CA ARG A 108 -8.92 1.05 12.56
C ARG A 108 -9.36 2.46 12.96
N GLN A 109 -8.43 3.29 13.41
CA GLN A 109 -8.74 4.67 13.76
C GLN A 109 -8.96 5.53 12.51
N LEU A 110 -8.09 5.44 11.51
CA LEU A 110 -8.21 6.19 10.26
C LEU A 110 -9.52 5.89 9.52
N GLU A 111 -9.94 4.63 9.49
CA GLU A 111 -11.23 4.24 8.88
C GLU A 111 -12.42 4.90 9.61
N ARG A 112 -12.38 5.02 10.95
CA ARG A 112 -13.38 5.76 11.74
C ARG A 112 -13.37 7.24 11.45
N ASP A 113 -12.20 7.82 11.12
CA ASP A 113 -12.03 9.23 10.73
C ASP A 113 -12.42 9.47 9.27
N GLY A 114 -12.89 8.42 8.57
CA GLY A 114 -13.29 8.46 7.17
C GLY A 114 -12.10 8.54 6.21
N ILE A 115 -10.93 8.05 6.62
CA ILE A 115 -9.73 7.90 5.80
C ILE A 115 -9.55 6.42 5.50
N ASN A 116 -9.80 6.02 4.26
CA ASN A 116 -9.70 4.62 3.88
C ASN A 116 -8.24 4.16 3.75
N CYS A 117 -7.99 2.92 4.18
CA CYS A 117 -6.66 2.34 4.24
C CYS A 117 -6.48 1.15 3.28
N ASN A 118 -5.22 0.94 2.89
CA ASN A 118 -4.74 -0.25 2.18
C ASN A 118 -3.65 -0.92 3.04
N LEU A 119 -3.97 -2.03 3.69
CA LEU A 119 -2.99 -2.76 4.52
C LEU A 119 -2.17 -3.71 3.65
N THR A 120 -0.84 -3.55 3.73
CA THR A 120 0.12 -4.33 2.94
C THR A 120 1.02 -5.19 3.83
N LEU A 121 1.95 -5.94 3.22
CA LEU A 121 2.80 -6.90 3.92
C LEU A 121 2.02 -7.97 4.67
N ILE A 122 0.95 -8.46 4.03
CA ILE A 122 0.15 -9.56 4.57
C ILE A 122 0.68 -10.88 4.04
N PHE A 123 1.15 -11.71 4.95
CA PHE A 123 1.75 -13.02 4.72
C PHE A 123 1.01 -14.15 5.44
N SER A 124 0.06 -13.82 6.31
CA SER A 124 -0.67 -14.79 7.09
C SER A 124 -2.17 -14.51 7.12
N PHE A 125 -2.92 -15.58 7.32
CA PHE A 125 -4.36 -15.49 7.50
C PHE A 125 -4.75 -14.67 8.75
N ALA A 126 -3.95 -14.79 9.83
CA ALA A 126 -4.21 -14.05 11.07
C ALA A 126 -4.14 -12.52 10.86
N GLN A 127 -3.17 -12.04 10.04
CA GLN A 127 -3.11 -10.62 9.69
C GLN A 127 -4.37 -10.18 8.91
N ALA A 128 -4.81 -10.98 7.94
CA ALA A 128 -6.01 -10.68 7.16
C ALA A 128 -7.26 -10.64 8.05
N ALA A 129 -7.43 -11.61 8.97
CA ALA A 129 -8.55 -11.63 9.91
C ALA A 129 -8.55 -10.36 10.81
N ALA A 130 -7.39 -9.98 11.36
CA ALA A 130 -7.27 -8.78 12.17
C ALA A 130 -7.56 -7.49 11.38
N CYS A 131 -7.20 -7.43 10.09
CA CYS A 131 -7.57 -6.31 9.20
C CYS A 131 -9.09 -6.24 8.99
N ALA A 132 -9.75 -7.38 8.83
CA ALA A 132 -11.20 -7.44 8.71
C ALA A 132 -11.90 -6.95 9.99
N ASP A 133 -11.45 -7.41 11.16
CA ASP A 133 -11.96 -6.97 12.47
C ASP A 133 -11.73 -5.47 12.72
N ALA A 134 -10.69 -4.91 12.10
CA ALA A 134 -10.42 -3.48 12.13
C ALA A 134 -11.31 -2.66 11.19
N GLY A 135 -12.07 -3.29 10.29
CA GLY A 135 -12.92 -2.63 9.31
C GLY A 135 -12.15 -1.95 8.18
N VAL A 136 -10.97 -2.45 7.84
CA VAL A 136 -10.08 -1.89 6.81
C VAL A 136 -10.76 -1.96 5.43
N PHE A 137 -10.67 -0.88 4.66
CA PHE A 137 -11.26 -0.79 3.33
C PHE A 137 -10.66 -1.79 2.34
N LEU A 138 -9.32 -1.92 2.30
CA LEU A 138 -8.62 -2.76 1.35
C LEU A 138 -7.38 -3.39 1.97
N ILE A 139 -7.11 -4.64 1.59
CA ILE A 139 -5.86 -5.33 1.92
C ILE A 139 -5.11 -5.74 0.65
N SER A 140 -3.78 -5.72 0.73
CA SER A 140 -2.87 -6.17 -0.34
C SER A 140 -2.04 -7.37 0.12
N PRO A 141 -2.60 -8.59 0.17
CA PRO A 141 -1.84 -9.78 0.51
C PRO A 141 -0.84 -10.12 -0.60
N PHE A 142 0.35 -10.59 -0.20
CA PHE A 142 1.41 -10.92 -1.15
C PHE A 142 1.28 -12.35 -1.66
N VAL A 143 1.30 -12.50 -2.99
CA VAL A 143 1.31 -13.79 -3.66
C VAL A 143 2.74 -14.27 -3.86
N GLY A 144 3.49 -13.61 -4.71
CA GLY A 144 4.79 -14.09 -5.14
C GLY A 144 5.87 -14.14 -4.06
N ARG A 145 5.82 -13.27 -3.04
CA ARG A 145 6.78 -13.37 -1.92
C ARG A 145 6.54 -14.62 -1.07
N ILE A 146 5.30 -15.06 -0.92
CA ILE A 146 4.99 -16.35 -0.27
C ILE A 146 5.53 -17.49 -1.14
N THR A 147 5.28 -17.45 -2.45
CA THR A 147 5.80 -18.42 -3.42
C THR A 147 7.33 -18.51 -3.35
N ASP A 148 8.02 -17.36 -3.39
CA ASP A 148 9.49 -17.30 -3.33
C ASP A 148 10.04 -17.96 -2.05
N TRP A 149 9.40 -17.68 -0.91
CA TRP A 149 9.82 -18.25 0.37
C TRP A 149 9.68 -19.77 0.39
N HIS A 150 8.53 -20.30 -0.08
CA HIS A 150 8.27 -21.73 -0.15
C HIS A 150 9.22 -22.41 -1.16
N ALA A 151 9.40 -21.84 -2.35
CA ALA A 151 10.30 -22.37 -3.37
C ALA A 151 11.75 -22.46 -2.84
N LYS A 152 12.21 -21.41 -2.15
CA LYS A 152 13.55 -21.40 -1.54
C LYS A 152 13.68 -22.45 -0.41
N SER A 153 12.63 -22.65 0.38
CA SER A 153 12.66 -23.57 1.52
C SER A 153 12.56 -25.04 1.11
N THR A 154 11.83 -25.34 0.03
CA THR A 154 11.54 -26.71 -0.39
C THR A 154 12.34 -27.15 -1.62
N GLY A 155 12.90 -26.20 -2.39
CA GLY A 155 13.50 -26.46 -3.70
C GLY A 155 12.50 -26.79 -4.81
N GLN A 156 11.19 -26.61 -4.55
CA GLN A 156 10.12 -26.96 -5.50
C GLN A 156 9.68 -25.76 -6.33
N THR A 157 9.17 -26.04 -7.52
CA THR A 157 8.39 -25.11 -8.35
C THR A 157 6.90 -25.45 -8.22
N TYR A 158 6.05 -24.44 -8.32
CA TYR A 158 4.61 -24.57 -8.13
C TYR A 158 3.85 -24.21 -9.42
N SER A 159 2.82 -24.99 -9.75
CA SER A 159 1.81 -24.57 -10.74
C SER A 159 0.87 -23.53 -10.10
N PRO A 160 0.12 -22.75 -10.89
CA PRO A 160 -0.84 -21.79 -10.33
C PRO A 160 -1.83 -22.38 -9.31
N GLU A 161 -2.23 -23.65 -9.53
CA GLU A 161 -3.18 -24.37 -8.67
C GLU A 161 -2.57 -24.83 -7.34
N THR A 162 -1.26 -25.05 -7.31
CA THR A 162 -0.52 -25.52 -6.13
C THR A 162 0.31 -24.44 -5.46
N ASP A 163 0.31 -23.24 -6.05
CA ASP A 163 1.11 -22.10 -5.57
C ASP A 163 0.66 -21.65 -4.18
N PRO A 164 1.54 -21.72 -3.16
CA PRO A 164 1.17 -21.39 -1.78
C PRO A 164 0.73 -19.91 -1.61
N GLY A 165 1.24 -19.01 -2.43
CA GLY A 165 0.81 -17.61 -2.43
C GLY A 165 -0.61 -17.45 -2.97
N VAL A 166 -0.93 -18.11 -4.08
CA VAL A 166 -2.29 -18.16 -4.66
C VAL A 166 -3.27 -18.77 -3.67
N LEU A 167 -2.94 -19.92 -3.11
CA LEU A 167 -3.79 -20.61 -2.13
C LEU A 167 -4.03 -19.76 -0.87
N SER A 168 -3.02 -19.02 -0.41
CA SER A 168 -3.15 -18.10 0.71
C SER A 168 -4.16 -16.99 0.43
N VAL A 169 -4.08 -16.36 -0.74
CA VAL A 169 -5.00 -15.26 -1.11
C VAL A 169 -6.40 -15.78 -1.36
N LYS A 170 -6.57 -16.93 -2.01
CA LYS A 170 -7.88 -17.59 -2.17
C LYS A 170 -8.55 -17.85 -0.83
N ARG A 171 -7.82 -18.43 0.13
CA ARG A 171 -8.33 -18.68 1.48
C ARG A 171 -8.81 -17.42 2.18
N ILE A 172 -8.06 -16.31 2.05
CA ILE A 172 -8.45 -15.01 2.61
C ILE A 172 -9.74 -14.51 1.95
N TYR A 173 -9.80 -14.55 0.62
CA TYR A 173 -10.96 -14.10 -0.15
C TYR A 173 -12.22 -14.89 0.19
N GLU A 174 -12.12 -16.22 0.20
CA GLU A 174 -13.23 -17.13 0.55
C GLU A 174 -13.75 -16.87 1.97
N HIS A 175 -12.83 -16.67 2.92
CA HIS A 175 -13.20 -16.31 4.29
C HIS A 175 -13.96 -14.99 4.35
N TYR A 176 -13.48 -13.97 3.65
CA TYR A 176 -14.14 -12.66 3.62
C TYR A 176 -15.55 -12.76 3.01
N LYS A 177 -15.69 -13.48 1.90
CA LYS A 177 -16.98 -13.66 1.24
C LYS A 177 -17.95 -14.48 2.08
N SER A 178 -17.52 -15.59 2.68
CA SER A 178 -18.35 -16.45 3.49
C SER A 178 -18.86 -15.78 4.79
N ASN A 179 -18.14 -14.75 5.26
CA ASN A 179 -18.50 -14.02 6.48
C ASN A 179 -19.05 -12.62 6.21
N ASN A 180 -19.39 -12.29 4.96
CA ASN A 180 -19.91 -10.97 4.55
C ASN A 180 -18.98 -9.81 4.95
N ILE A 181 -17.66 -10.01 4.89
CA ILE A 181 -16.66 -8.99 5.16
C ILE A 181 -16.49 -8.14 3.90
N ASN A 182 -16.66 -6.82 4.03
CA ASN A 182 -16.63 -5.89 2.91
C ASN A 182 -15.22 -5.46 2.48
N THR A 183 -14.19 -5.81 3.24
CA THR A 183 -12.79 -5.50 2.92
C THR A 183 -12.41 -6.06 1.56
N ILE A 184 -11.88 -5.22 0.68
CA ILE A 184 -11.44 -5.61 -0.65
C ILE A 184 -10.11 -6.37 -0.55
N VAL A 185 -10.00 -7.50 -1.25
CA VAL A 185 -8.76 -8.27 -1.35
C VAL A 185 -8.11 -7.98 -2.70
N MET A 186 -6.96 -7.30 -2.69
CA MET A 186 -6.17 -6.98 -3.87
C MET A 186 -4.85 -7.77 -3.83
N GLY A 187 -4.79 -8.90 -4.50
CA GLY A 187 -3.55 -9.69 -4.62
C GLY A 187 -2.39 -8.83 -5.13
N ALA A 188 -1.21 -9.01 -4.56
CA ALA A 188 -0.05 -8.19 -4.87
C ALA A 188 1.23 -9.01 -5.06
N SER A 189 2.23 -8.39 -5.72
CA SER A 189 3.58 -8.98 -5.84
C SER A 189 3.60 -10.28 -6.64
N PHE A 190 2.92 -10.32 -7.78
CA PHE A 190 2.89 -11.48 -8.68
C PHE A 190 4.25 -11.76 -9.33
N ARG A 191 4.51 -13.02 -9.69
CA ARG A 191 5.72 -13.49 -10.39
C ARG A 191 5.45 -13.88 -11.84
N ASN A 192 4.23 -14.30 -12.14
CA ASN A 192 3.84 -14.72 -13.48
C ASN A 192 2.33 -14.50 -13.70
N ILE A 193 1.92 -14.59 -14.96
CA ILE A 193 0.52 -14.38 -15.36
C ILE A 193 -0.42 -15.46 -14.79
N GLY A 194 0.04 -16.70 -14.65
CA GLY A 194 -0.75 -17.80 -14.10
C GLY A 194 -1.22 -17.56 -12.67
N GLN A 195 -0.44 -16.84 -11.85
CA GLN A 195 -0.88 -16.44 -10.50
C GLN A 195 -2.05 -15.45 -10.57
N ILE A 196 -2.09 -14.58 -11.60
CA ILE A 196 -3.18 -13.61 -11.80
C ILE A 196 -4.42 -14.35 -12.29
N GLU A 197 -4.28 -15.19 -13.31
CA GLU A 197 -5.38 -15.98 -13.89
C GLU A 197 -6.05 -16.91 -12.85
N ALA A 198 -5.24 -17.48 -11.97
CA ALA A 198 -5.75 -18.32 -10.89
C ALA A 198 -6.53 -17.56 -9.81
N LEU A 199 -6.40 -16.24 -9.74
CA LEU A 199 -7.07 -15.36 -8.76
C LEU A 199 -8.18 -14.49 -9.37
N ALA A 200 -8.37 -14.56 -10.70
CA ALA A 200 -9.37 -13.79 -11.44
C ALA A 200 -10.80 -14.32 -11.25
#